data_b057f5b0ddbe9eedd7df2df1913670ff
#
_entry.id   b057f5b0ddbe9eedd7df2df1913670ff
#
_cell.length_a   1.000
_cell.length_b   1.000
_cell.length_c   1.000
_cell.angle_alpha   90.00
_cell.angle_beta   90.00
_cell.angle_gamma   90.00
#
_symmetry.space_group_name_H-M   'P 1'
#
loop_
_entity.id
_entity.type
_entity.pdbx_description
1 polymer ?
#
loop_
_entity_poly.entity_id
_entity_poly.type
_entity_poly.pdbx_seq_one_letter_code
_entity_poly.pdbx_strand_id
1 'polypeptide(L)'
;MTKPLFPATFVALPQGYEEERAPFYLATEEYLAMHFPEGNYLFTWQLSPTVVMGRHQDAQLEIDQNFCRAEGIDIIRRKSGGGSVYADKGNIMTSLITGEGSVEQLFKEYAQGMASCLNALGANVEVSGRNDIVLAGGGKICGNAFYHLANRNIVHGTMLYDTDTRLMSGALTPERAKLLSKGVKSVQSRVSLLKDTLTDIGIEELRHHIHSYLTNDTLVLNETDIRAIREIEATYYDEQFLRGKSTCHTSAPMCQARIEGCGTLTLRFELEGGTIKQVMLNGDYFELDDASALFNTVLVGCPFTKEALRRHITEHTPYRAIRGLNANALCSLLEKLFE
;
A
#
# COMPACT_ATOMS: atom_id res chain seq x y z
N MET A 1 -0.78 -13.03 -29.67
CA MET A 1 -0.50 -12.17 -28.49
C MET A 1 -1.83 -11.61 -28.03
N THR A 2 -2.28 -11.93 -26.84
CA THR A 2 -3.45 -11.30 -26.22
C THR A 2 -3.11 -9.85 -25.97
N LYS A 3 -3.97 -8.91 -26.39
CA LYS A 3 -3.80 -7.48 -26.11
C LYS A 3 -3.77 -7.28 -24.59
N PRO A 4 -2.91 -6.37 -24.06
CA PRO A 4 -2.94 -6.03 -22.66
C PRO A 4 -4.35 -5.58 -22.25
N LEU A 5 -4.77 -5.97 -21.04
CA LEU A 5 -6.08 -5.63 -20.47
C LEU A 5 -6.30 -4.10 -20.40
N PHE A 6 -5.21 -3.34 -20.30
CA PHE A 6 -5.19 -1.88 -20.35
C PHE A 6 -3.96 -1.43 -21.14
N PRO A 7 -4.12 -0.86 -22.32
CA PRO A 7 -3.00 -0.26 -23.02
C PRO A 7 -2.47 0.93 -22.21
N ALA A 8 -1.19 0.90 -21.84
CA ALA A 8 -0.53 1.97 -21.10
C ALA A 8 0.65 2.53 -21.89
N THR A 9 0.99 3.79 -21.61
CA THR A 9 2.25 4.40 -22.02
C THR A 9 3.31 4.13 -20.97
N PHE A 10 4.44 3.57 -21.35
CA PHE A 10 5.59 3.45 -20.46
C PHE A 10 6.20 4.81 -20.19
N VAL A 11 6.44 5.14 -18.92
CA VAL A 11 7.11 6.38 -18.55
C VAL A 11 8.55 6.06 -18.17
N ALA A 12 9.46 6.57 -19.00
CA ALA A 12 10.90 6.46 -18.78
C ALA A 12 11.42 7.73 -18.12
N LEU A 13 12.33 7.56 -17.17
CA LEU A 13 13.09 8.66 -16.58
C LEU A 13 14.24 9.07 -17.50
N PRO A 14 14.67 10.35 -17.48
CA PRO A 14 15.90 10.75 -18.16
C PRO A 14 17.11 10.03 -17.57
N GLN A 15 18.18 9.98 -18.33
CA GLN A 15 19.43 9.40 -17.86
C GLN A 15 19.94 10.08 -16.58
N GLY A 16 20.35 9.29 -15.59
CA GLY A 16 20.87 9.75 -14.31
C GLY A 16 19.86 9.77 -13.17
N TYR A 17 18.60 9.36 -13.44
CA TYR A 17 17.53 9.28 -12.44
C TYR A 17 17.08 7.83 -12.14
N GLU A 18 17.95 6.85 -12.43
CA GLU A 18 17.63 5.43 -12.27
C GLU A 18 17.81 4.94 -10.82
N GLU A 19 18.55 5.67 -9.99
CA GLU A 19 18.90 5.28 -8.63
C GLU A 19 18.43 6.30 -7.58
N GLU A 20 17.14 6.63 -7.63
CA GLU A 20 16.52 7.57 -6.71
C GLU A 20 15.97 6.88 -5.46
N ARG A 21 15.72 7.67 -4.41
CA ARG A 21 15.02 7.18 -3.21
C ARG A 21 13.51 7.04 -3.48
N ALA A 22 12.85 6.22 -2.67
CA ALA A 22 11.41 5.96 -2.83
C ALA A 22 10.52 7.22 -2.89
N PRO A 23 10.75 8.32 -2.12
CA PRO A 23 9.99 9.56 -2.24
C PRO A 23 9.94 10.14 -3.65
N PHE A 24 11.04 10.06 -4.41
CA PHE A 24 11.09 10.53 -5.79
C PHE A 24 10.10 9.75 -6.70
N TYR A 25 10.11 8.43 -6.61
CA TYR A 25 9.20 7.61 -7.43
C TYR A 25 7.74 7.76 -7.02
N LEU A 26 7.46 7.89 -5.72
CA LEU A 26 6.11 8.18 -5.22
C LEU A 26 5.63 9.59 -5.65
N ALA A 27 6.54 10.56 -5.68
CA ALA A 27 6.26 11.89 -6.22
C ALA A 27 6.02 11.86 -7.75
N THR A 28 6.70 10.97 -8.47
CA THR A 28 6.47 10.75 -9.91
C THR A 28 5.06 10.23 -10.16
N GLU A 29 4.53 9.31 -9.33
CA GLU A 29 3.14 8.88 -9.41
C GLU A 29 2.16 10.05 -9.29
N GLU A 30 2.37 10.91 -8.30
CA GLU A 30 1.52 12.09 -8.08
C GLU A 30 1.64 13.09 -9.20
N TYR A 31 2.85 13.36 -9.66
CA TYR A 31 3.10 14.27 -10.77
C TYR A 31 2.35 13.83 -12.02
N LEU A 32 2.44 12.57 -12.41
CA LEU A 32 1.72 12.00 -13.54
C LEU A 32 0.20 12.10 -13.35
N ALA A 33 -0.30 11.83 -12.15
CA ALA A 33 -1.72 11.92 -11.85
C ALA A 33 -2.28 13.35 -11.95
N MET A 34 -1.49 14.35 -11.55
CA MET A 34 -1.94 15.75 -11.49
C MET A 34 -1.72 16.53 -12.78
N HIS A 35 -0.69 16.20 -13.56
CA HIS A 35 -0.23 17.06 -14.65
C HIS A 35 -0.32 16.43 -16.05
N PHE A 36 -0.47 15.11 -16.14
CA PHE A 36 -0.57 14.45 -17.44
C PHE A 36 -2.02 14.29 -17.90
N PRO A 37 -2.26 14.28 -19.24
CA PRO A 37 -3.58 14.03 -19.81
C PRO A 37 -4.20 12.72 -19.32
N GLU A 38 -5.51 12.56 -19.53
CA GLU A 38 -6.15 11.27 -19.34
C GLU A 38 -5.46 10.17 -20.14
N GLY A 39 -5.23 9.03 -19.51
CA GLY A 39 -4.53 7.90 -20.08
C GLY A 39 -4.00 6.97 -18.98
N ASN A 40 -3.45 5.85 -19.40
CA ASN A 40 -2.79 4.91 -18.51
C ASN A 40 -1.27 5.09 -18.66
N TYR A 41 -0.59 5.30 -17.54
CA TYR A 41 0.86 5.47 -17.49
C TYR A 41 1.45 4.42 -16.55
N LEU A 42 2.48 3.72 -17.03
CA LEU A 42 3.15 2.66 -16.26
C LEU A 42 4.64 2.94 -16.22
N PHE A 43 5.25 2.78 -15.05
CA PHE A 43 6.70 2.74 -14.93
C PHE A 43 7.16 1.72 -13.90
N THR A 44 8.41 1.30 -14.02
CA THR A 44 9.05 0.37 -13.09
C THR A 44 10.25 1.04 -12.44
N TRP A 45 10.50 0.69 -11.18
CA TRP A 45 11.59 1.26 -10.40
C TRP A 45 12.15 0.26 -9.39
N GLN A 46 13.32 0.55 -8.87
CA GLN A 46 14.03 -0.26 -7.87
C GLN A 46 14.55 0.63 -6.75
N LEU A 47 14.81 0.04 -5.59
CA LEU A 47 15.31 0.76 -4.42
C LEU A 47 16.61 0.15 -3.89
N SER A 48 17.43 0.95 -3.24
CA SER A 48 18.33 0.46 -2.18
C SER A 48 17.48 -0.02 -0.99
N PRO A 49 18.03 -0.81 -0.06
CA PRO A 49 17.27 -1.36 1.05
C PRO A 49 16.38 -0.32 1.73
N THR A 50 15.06 -0.49 1.66
CA THR A 50 14.06 0.49 2.13
C THR A 50 12.83 -0.22 2.67
N VAL A 51 12.32 0.23 3.81
CA VAL A 51 10.96 -0.07 4.28
C VAL A 51 10.01 1.05 3.86
N VAL A 52 8.99 0.70 3.10
CA VAL A 52 7.92 1.62 2.68
C VAL A 52 6.67 1.33 3.50
N MET A 53 6.37 2.19 4.48
CA MET A 53 5.19 2.08 5.34
C MET A 53 3.91 2.51 4.62
N GLY A 54 2.78 1.87 4.96
CA GLY A 54 1.47 2.38 4.59
C GLY A 54 1.09 3.66 5.36
N ARG A 55 0.21 4.47 4.76
CA ARG A 55 -0.22 5.77 5.28
C ARG A 55 -0.65 5.75 6.75
N HIS A 56 -1.38 4.71 7.17
CA HIS A 56 -2.04 4.63 8.47
C HIS A 56 -1.31 3.75 9.48
N GLN A 57 -0.11 3.27 9.14
CA GLN A 57 0.64 2.38 10.02
C GLN A 57 1.40 3.15 11.10
N ASP A 58 1.54 2.51 12.27
CA ASP A 58 2.41 2.97 13.35
C ASP A 58 3.79 2.33 13.17
N ALA A 59 4.82 3.17 12.94
CA ALA A 59 6.18 2.72 12.73
C ALA A 59 6.76 1.94 13.91
N GLN A 60 6.31 2.24 15.14
CA GLN A 60 6.81 1.57 16.35
C GLN A 60 6.30 0.13 16.48
N LEU A 61 5.15 -0.17 15.87
CA LEU A 61 4.53 -1.48 15.92
C LEU A 61 4.89 -2.37 14.72
N GLU A 62 5.20 -1.76 13.58
CA GLU A 62 5.32 -2.47 12.31
C GLU A 62 6.77 -2.66 11.84
N ILE A 63 7.74 -1.95 12.44
CA ILE A 63 9.12 -1.92 11.98
C ILE A 63 10.10 -2.02 13.15
N ASP A 64 11.11 -2.86 13.03
CA ASP A 64 12.28 -2.82 13.90
C ASP A 64 13.22 -1.69 13.45
N GLN A 65 12.99 -0.49 14.02
CA GLN A 65 13.77 0.70 13.69
C GLN A 65 15.26 0.58 14.07
N ASN A 66 15.57 -0.23 15.11
CA ASN A 66 16.97 -0.44 15.51
C ASN A 66 17.68 -1.33 14.50
N PHE A 67 17.04 -2.40 14.07
CA PHE A 67 17.55 -3.24 13.00
C PHE A 67 17.74 -2.45 11.70
N CYS A 68 16.73 -1.67 11.29
CA CYS A 68 16.84 -0.84 10.08
C CYS A 68 18.02 0.12 10.14
N ARG A 69 18.24 0.78 11.29
CA ARG A 69 19.38 1.68 11.48
C ARG A 69 20.71 0.95 11.41
N ALA A 70 20.81 -0.24 12.01
CA ALA A 70 22.03 -1.03 12.02
C ALA A 70 22.42 -1.57 10.63
N GLU A 71 21.42 -1.93 9.83
CA GLU A 71 21.63 -2.48 8.46
C GLU A 71 21.56 -1.41 7.36
N GLY A 72 21.42 -0.12 7.71
CA GLY A 72 21.35 0.96 6.73
C GLY A 72 20.10 0.94 5.86
N ILE A 73 19.00 0.41 6.39
CA ILE A 73 17.70 0.34 5.70
C ILE A 73 16.96 1.65 5.88
N ASP A 74 16.59 2.27 4.77
CA ASP A 74 15.80 3.50 4.77
C ASP A 74 14.35 3.24 5.22
N ILE A 75 13.72 4.21 5.88
CA ILE A 75 12.34 4.11 6.31
C ILE A 75 11.57 5.31 5.77
N ILE A 76 10.57 5.05 4.95
CA ILE A 76 9.71 6.09 4.39
C ILE A 76 8.23 5.71 4.56
N ARG A 77 7.35 6.71 4.41
CA ARG A 77 5.90 6.51 4.41
C ARG A 77 5.34 6.87 3.03
N ARG A 78 4.43 6.04 2.51
CA ARG A 78 3.68 6.33 1.29
C ARG A 78 2.29 6.87 1.61
N LYS A 79 1.65 7.55 0.65
CA LYS A 79 0.30 8.11 0.80
C LYS A 79 -0.82 7.08 0.60
N SER A 80 -0.52 5.92 0.01
CA SER A 80 -1.48 4.81 -0.08
C SER A 80 -1.58 4.03 1.23
N GLY A 81 -2.71 3.36 1.45
CA GLY A 81 -2.93 2.46 2.58
C GLY A 81 -2.17 1.12 2.44
N GLY A 82 -2.58 0.15 3.23
CA GLY A 82 -1.97 -1.18 3.27
C GLY A 82 -0.82 -1.31 4.26
N GLY A 83 -0.20 -2.49 4.31
CA GLY A 83 0.89 -2.83 5.22
C GLY A 83 2.27 -2.32 4.78
N SER A 84 3.25 -2.35 5.69
CA SER A 84 4.65 -2.10 5.37
C SER A 84 5.20 -3.15 4.42
N VAL A 85 6.05 -2.71 3.50
CA VAL A 85 6.80 -3.56 2.59
C VAL A 85 8.29 -3.25 2.71
N TYR A 86 9.13 -4.27 2.56
CA TYR A 86 10.55 -4.13 2.36
C TYR A 86 10.86 -4.26 0.87
N ALA A 87 11.74 -3.44 0.36
CA ALA A 87 12.22 -3.50 -1.01
C ALA A 87 13.73 -3.21 -1.07
N ASP A 88 14.39 -3.86 -2.00
CA ASP A 88 15.80 -3.66 -2.35
C ASP A 88 16.01 -3.79 -3.87
N LYS A 89 17.26 -3.88 -4.33
CA LYS A 89 17.58 -4.06 -5.76
C LYS A 89 17.08 -5.40 -6.34
N GLY A 90 16.71 -6.35 -5.49
CA GLY A 90 16.06 -7.62 -5.88
C GLY A 90 14.54 -7.51 -6.07
N ASN A 91 13.94 -6.33 -5.86
CA ASN A 91 12.53 -6.09 -6.13
C ASN A 91 12.35 -5.33 -7.44
N ILE A 92 11.20 -5.56 -8.08
CA ILE A 92 10.68 -4.66 -9.11
C ILE A 92 9.45 -3.96 -8.55
N MET A 93 9.56 -2.66 -8.36
CA MET A 93 8.42 -1.82 -8.03
C MET A 93 7.73 -1.43 -9.34
N THR A 94 6.41 -1.45 -9.34
CA THR A 94 5.60 -1.06 -10.50
C THR A 94 4.56 -0.04 -10.09
N SER A 95 4.36 0.99 -10.91
CA SER A 95 3.35 2.02 -10.69
C SER A 95 2.51 2.19 -11.94
N LEU A 96 1.18 2.08 -11.78
CA LEU A 96 0.20 2.33 -12.83
C LEU A 96 -0.70 3.49 -12.41
N ILE A 97 -0.73 4.54 -13.21
CA ILE A 97 -1.62 5.68 -13.09
C ILE A 97 -2.71 5.54 -14.15
N THR A 98 -3.99 5.57 -13.75
CA THR A 98 -5.13 5.42 -14.66
C THR A 98 -6.11 6.57 -14.52
N GLY A 99 -7.07 6.69 -15.45
CA GLY A 99 -8.21 7.60 -15.33
C GLY A 99 -9.17 7.24 -14.20
N GLU A 100 -10.28 7.93 -14.13
CA GLU A 100 -11.38 7.63 -13.22
C GLU A 100 -11.95 6.23 -13.46
N GLY A 101 -12.49 5.61 -12.43
CA GLY A 101 -13.13 4.30 -12.52
C GLY A 101 -13.25 3.62 -11.17
N SER A 102 -13.91 2.47 -11.16
CA SER A 102 -13.97 1.64 -9.97
C SER A 102 -12.56 1.14 -9.60
N VAL A 103 -12.07 1.58 -8.44
CA VAL A 103 -10.78 1.10 -7.88
C VAL A 103 -10.72 -0.42 -7.85
N GLU A 104 -11.82 -1.06 -7.50
CA GLU A 104 -11.86 -2.52 -7.38
C GLU A 104 -11.67 -3.21 -8.73
N GLN A 105 -12.28 -2.68 -9.78
CA GLN A 105 -12.13 -3.20 -11.13
C GLN A 105 -10.72 -2.95 -11.67
N LEU A 106 -10.21 -1.72 -11.55
CA LEU A 106 -8.87 -1.35 -12.01
C LEU A 106 -7.78 -2.16 -11.30
N PHE A 107 -7.96 -2.35 -10.00
CA PHE A 107 -7.04 -3.14 -9.20
C PHE A 107 -7.02 -4.61 -9.64
N LYS A 108 -8.20 -5.17 -9.93
CA LYS A 108 -8.33 -6.53 -10.48
C LYS A 108 -7.69 -6.65 -11.86
N GLU A 109 -7.96 -5.69 -12.75
CA GLU A 109 -7.40 -5.65 -14.10
C GLU A 109 -5.87 -5.55 -14.07
N TYR A 110 -5.32 -4.66 -13.22
CA TYR A 110 -3.88 -4.54 -13.02
C TYR A 110 -3.26 -5.86 -12.54
N ALA A 111 -3.82 -6.47 -11.50
CA ALA A 111 -3.29 -7.70 -10.94
C ALA A 111 -3.38 -8.86 -11.96
N GLN A 112 -4.46 -8.96 -12.73
CA GLN A 112 -4.63 -9.93 -13.80
C GLN A 112 -3.66 -9.70 -14.97
N GLY A 113 -3.47 -8.43 -15.35
CA GLY A 113 -2.51 -8.05 -16.39
C GLY A 113 -1.08 -8.44 -16.02
N MET A 114 -0.68 -8.16 -14.78
CA MET A 114 0.63 -8.53 -14.26
C MET A 114 0.78 -10.05 -14.15
N ALA A 115 -0.24 -10.75 -13.64
CA ALA A 115 -0.21 -12.22 -13.59
C ALA A 115 -0.11 -12.86 -14.99
N SER A 116 -0.84 -12.31 -15.97
CA SER A 116 -0.75 -12.77 -17.36
C SER A 116 0.63 -12.52 -17.97
N CYS A 117 1.23 -11.36 -17.67
CA CYS A 117 2.60 -11.01 -18.07
C CYS A 117 3.62 -12.04 -17.55
N LEU A 118 3.55 -12.37 -16.26
CA LEU A 118 4.46 -13.35 -15.64
C LEU A 118 4.21 -14.77 -16.14
N ASN A 119 2.95 -15.15 -16.36
CA ASN A 119 2.58 -16.45 -16.91
C ASN A 119 3.06 -16.63 -18.35
N ALA A 120 3.19 -15.56 -19.13
CA ALA A 120 3.77 -15.62 -20.47
C ALA A 120 5.26 -15.99 -20.44
N LEU A 121 5.94 -15.79 -19.30
CA LEU A 121 7.31 -16.26 -19.04
C LEU A 121 7.36 -17.65 -18.37
N GLY A 122 6.20 -18.26 -18.08
CA GLY A 122 6.15 -19.58 -17.44
C GLY A 122 6.16 -19.56 -15.91
N ALA A 123 5.92 -18.42 -15.26
CA ALA A 123 5.99 -18.29 -13.80
C ALA A 123 4.88 -19.05 -13.04
N ASN A 124 3.77 -19.42 -13.68
CA ASN A 124 2.63 -20.10 -13.09
C ASN A 124 2.09 -19.40 -11.83
N VAL A 125 1.60 -18.19 -12.00
CA VAL A 125 1.10 -17.32 -10.93
C VAL A 125 -0.40 -17.09 -11.04
N GLU A 126 -1.02 -16.74 -9.90
CA GLU A 126 -2.44 -16.39 -9.81
C GLU A 126 -2.67 -15.17 -8.90
N VAL A 127 -3.79 -14.49 -9.10
CA VAL A 127 -4.22 -13.41 -8.22
C VAL A 127 -4.90 -14.01 -7.00
N SER A 128 -4.49 -13.61 -5.80
CA SER A 128 -4.99 -14.15 -4.54
C SER A 128 -5.42 -13.06 -3.56
N GLY A 129 -6.52 -13.31 -2.87
CA GLY A 129 -7.04 -12.40 -1.84
C GLY A 129 -7.39 -11.02 -2.39
N ARG A 130 -7.10 -9.99 -1.59
CA ARG A 130 -7.49 -8.61 -1.94
C ARG A 130 -6.46 -7.87 -2.82
N ASN A 131 -5.19 -8.28 -2.79
CA ASN A 131 -4.10 -7.47 -3.36
C ASN A 131 -2.79 -8.25 -3.62
N ASP A 132 -2.79 -9.57 -3.56
CA ASP A 132 -1.58 -10.37 -3.69
C ASP A 132 -1.55 -11.09 -5.06
N ILE A 133 -0.34 -11.26 -5.62
CA ILE A 133 -0.07 -12.26 -6.66
C ILE A 133 0.80 -13.33 -6.00
N VAL A 134 0.45 -14.58 -6.21
CA VAL A 134 1.09 -15.74 -5.58
C VAL A 134 1.54 -16.75 -6.65
N LEU A 135 2.57 -17.53 -6.38
CA LEU A 135 2.86 -18.72 -7.16
C LEU A 135 1.77 -19.76 -6.96
N ALA A 136 1.38 -20.49 -7.98
CA ALA A 136 0.42 -21.60 -7.84
C ALA A 136 0.98 -22.62 -6.85
N GLY A 137 0.30 -22.78 -5.70
CA GLY A 137 0.74 -23.64 -4.60
C GLY A 137 1.91 -23.09 -3.77
N GLY A 138 2.29 -21.83 -3.95
CA GLY A 138 3.42 -21.20 -3.26
C GLY A 138 3.09 -19.93 -2.49
N GLY A 139 4.12 -19.18 -2.11
CA GLY A 139 4.02 -17.93 -1.37
C GLY A 139 3.72 -16.73 -2.27
N LYS A 140 3.49 -15.61 -1.62
CA LYS A 140 3.29 -14.31 -2.25
C LYS A 140 4.56 -13.85 -2.96
N ILE A 141 4.43 -13.43 -4.22
CA ILE A 141 5.49 -12.85 -5.03
C ILE A 141 5.29 -11.35 -5.30
N CYS A 142 4.06 -10.85 -5.17
CA CYS A 142 3.78 -9.42 -5.35
C CYS A 142 2.67 -8.97 -4.40
N GLY A 143 2.85 -7.82 -3.78
CA GLY A 143 1.84 -7.12 -3.01
C GLY A 143 1.53 -5.78 -3.63
N ASN A 144 0.26 -5.43 -3.69
CA ASN A 144 -0.19 -4.21 -4.35
C ASN A 144 -0.97 -3.32 -3.39
N ALA A 145 -0.91 -2.01 -3.64
CA ALA A 145 -1.68 -1.00 -2.94
C ALA A 145 -2.22 0.02 -3.96
N PHE A 146 -3.18 0.82 -3.54
CA PHE A 146 -3.75 1.86 -4.38
C PHE A 146 -4.12 3.09 -3.56
N TYR A 147 -4.28 4.22 -4.23
CA TYR A 147 -4.93 5.41 -3.70
C TYR A 147 -5.47 6.30 -4.83
N HIS A 148 -6.35 7.22 -4.44
CA HIS A 148 -6.92 8.22 -5.34
C HIS A 148 -6.19 9.55 -5.21
N LEU A 149 -5.95 10.21 -6.33
CA LEU A 149 -5.43 11.56 -6.38
C LEU A 149 -5.94 12.29 -7.64
N ALA A 150 -6.51 13.47 -7.45
CA ALA A 150 -6.91 14.35 -8.55
C ALA A 150 -7.74 13.66 -9.66
N ASN A 151 -8.75 12.89 -9.29
CA ASN A 151 -9.61 12.11 -10.20
C ASN A 151 -8.86 10.99 -10.95
N ARG A 152 -7.71 10.55 -10.43
CA ARG A 152 -6.92 9.46 -10.99
C ARG A 152 -6.78 8.34 -9.96
N ASN A 153 -6.63 7.13 -10.45
CA ASN A 153 -6.28 5.99 -9.64
C ASN A 153 -4.80 5.68 -9.80
N ILE A 154 -4.11 5.50 -8.69
CA ILE A 154 -2.72 5.06 -8.66
C ILE A 154 -2.69 3.69 -8.02
N VAL A 155 -2.18 2.71 -8.76
CA VAL A 155 -1.95 1.34 -8.28
C VAL A 155 -0.45 1.10 -8.32
N HIS A 156 0.13 0.64 -7.22
CA HIS A 156 1.54 0.25 -7.21
C HIS A 156 1.74 -1.10 -6.55
N GLY A 157 2.75 -1.82 -7.03
CA GLY A 157 3.09 -3.16 -6.59
C GLY A 157 4.57 -3.31 -6.25
N THR A 158 4.85 -4.25 -5.35
CA THR A 158 6.20 -4.66 -5.00
C THR A 158 6.37 -6.12 -5.36
N MET A 159 7.13 -6.40 -6.43
CA MET A 159 7.40 -7.75 -6.92
C MET A 159 8.73 -8.26 -6.36
N LEU A 160 8.69 -9.44 -5.76
CA LEU A 160 9.84 -10.09 -5.13
C LEU A 160 10.52 -10.99 -6.18
N TYR A 161 11.59 -10.48 -6.80
CA TYR A 161 12.36 -11.28 -7.76
C TYR A 161 13.51 -12.03 -7.05
N ASP A 162 14.43 -11.31 -6.40
CA ASP A 162 15.61 -11.84 -5.66
C ASP A 162 15.89 -11.02 -4.39
N THR A 163 14.83 -10.71 -3.66
CA THR A 163 14.84 -9.87 -2.46
C THR A 163 15.62 -10.52 -1.32
N ASP A 164 16.40 -9.74 -0.56
CA ASP A 164 17.02 -10.22 0.68
C ASP A 164 15.96 -10.48 1.76
N THR A 165 15.56 -11.74 1.89
CA THR A 165 14.56 -12.17 2.86
C THR A 165 15.03 -12.09 4.31
N ARG A 166 16.35 -12.05 4.58
CA ARG A 166 16.93 -11.82 5.91
C ARG A 166 16.69 -10.37 6.34
N LEU A 167 17.04 -9.42 5.49
CA LEU A 167 16.81 -7.99 5.75
C LEU A 167 15.30 -7.70 5.87
N MET A 168 14.49 -8.25 4.96
CA MET A 168 13.03 -8.13 5.02
C MET A 168 12.46 -8.63 6.36
N SER A 169 12.89 -9.83 6.82
CA SER A 169 12.38 -10.42 8.05
C SER A 169 12.86 -9.72 9.31
N GLY A 170 14.05 -9.13 9.28
CA GLY A 170 14.58 -8.34 10.39
C GLY A 170 13.95 -6.95 10.50
N ALA A 171 13.63 -6.33 9.35
CA ALA A 171 13.07 -4.99 9.32
C ALA A 171 11.58 -4.93 9.65
N LEU A 172 10.80 -5.97 9.27
CA LEU A 172 9.34 -5.99 9.43
C LEU A 172 8.93 -6.78 10.67
N THR A 173 8.12 -6.18 11.53
CA THR A 173 7.57 -6.79 12.76
C THR A 173 6.05 -6.94 12.67
N PRO A 174 5.51 -7.78 11.77
CA PRO A 174 4.07 -7.92 11.63
C PRO A 174 3.45 -8.55 12.87
N GLU A 175 2.25 -8.10 13.23
CA GLU A 175 1.49 -8.69 14.33
C GLU A 175 1.35 -10.21 14.14
N ARG A 176 1.50 -10.97 15.24
CA ARG A 176 1.35 -12.43 15.26
C ARG A 176 -0.02 -12.87 14.70
N ALA A 177 -1.08 -12.12 14.98
CA ALA A 177 -2.42 -12.38 14.45
C ALA A 177 -2.47 -12.30 12.92
N LYS A 178 -1.69 -11.39 12.31
CA LYS A 178 -1.57 -11.23 10.85
C LYS A 178 -0.88 -12.44 10.20
N LEU A 179 0.13 -13.00 10.83
CA LEU A 179 0.80 -14.21 10.35
C LEU A 179 -0.12 -15.43 10.48
N LEU A 180 -0.76 -15.62 11.62
CA LEU A 180 -1.68 -16.74 11.89
C LEU A 180 -2.88 -16.74 10.94
N SER A 181 -3.47 -15.57 10.64
CA SER A 181 -4.61 -15.45 9.71
C SER A 181 -4.27 -15.87 8.26
N LYS A 182 -2.97 -15.90 7.91
CA LYS A 182 -2.47 -16.37 6.61
C LYS A 182 -1.91 -17.80 6.68
N GLY A 183 -2.02 -18.46 7.83
CA GLY A 183 -1.53 -19.83 8.04
C GLY A 183 -0.01 -19.97 8.04
N VAL A 184 0.74 -18.88 8.27
CA VAL A 184 2.21 -18.85 8.21
C VAL A 184 2.82 -18.47 9.55
N LYS A 185 4.05 -18.95 9.83
CA LYS A 185 4.75 -18.74 11.09
C LYS A 185 5.67 -17.52 11.08
N SER A 186 6.08 -17.05 9.90
CA SER A 186 7.01 -15.91 9.74
C SER A 186 6.74 -15.12 8.47
N VAL A 187 7.35 -13.93 8.35
CA VAL A 187 7.34 -13.13 7.12
C VAL A 187 7.93 -13.92 5.96
N GLN A 188 9.07 -14.56 6.19
CA GLN A 188 9.78 -15.35 5.17
C GLN A 188 8.96 -16.54 4.67
N SER A 189 8.23 -17.25 5.52
CA SER A 189 7.38 -18.38 5.11
C SER A 189 6.13 -17.97 4.34
N ARG A 190 5.86 -16.67 4.21
CA ARG A 190 4.73 -16.11 3.49
C ARG A 190 5.04 -15.75 2.04
N VAL A 191 6.30 -15.57 1.71
CA VAL A 191 6.74 -15.06 0.41
C VAL A 191 7.50 -16.11 -0.39
N SER A 192 7.54 -15.94 -1.69
CA SER A 192 8.40 -16.67 -2.61
C SER A 192 9.13 -15.69 -3.52
N LEU A 193 10.25 -16.09 -4.06
CA LEU A 193 11.04 -15.29 -4.99
C LEU A 193 10.78 -15.78 -6.42
N LEU A 194 10.56 -14.86 -7.34
CA LEU A 194 10.36 -15.20 -8.75
C LEU A 194 11.59 -15.85 -9.39
N LYS A 195 12.78 -15.50 -8.92
CA LYS A 195 14.04 -16.08 -9.38
C LYS A 195 14.10 -17.60 -9.22
N ASP A 196 13.45 -18.14 -8.18
CA ASP A 196 13.38 -19.58 -7.95
C ASP A 196 12.55 -20.31 -9.03
N THR A 197 11.68 -19.58 -9.71
CA THR A 197 10.81 -20.10 -10.79
C THR A 197 11.30 -19.69 -12.18
N LEU A 198 11.80 -18.46 -12.33
CA LEU A 198 12.30 -17.89 -13.57
C LEU A 198 13.85 -17.87 -13.53
N THR A 199 14.47 -19.06 -13.47
CA THR A 199 15.92 -19.22 -13.26
C THR A 199 16.79 -18.64 -14.36
N ASP A 200 16.29 -18.63 -15.60
CA ASP A 200 17.03 -18.25 -16.80
C ASP A 200 16.78 -16.77 -17.21
N ILE A 201 15.98 -16.04 -16.46
CA ILE A 201 15.59 -14.65 -16.77
C ILE A 201 16.16 -13.73 -15.70
N GLY A 202 17.01 -12.78 -16.10
CA GLY A 202 17.54 -11.75 -15.19
C GLY A 202 16.51 -10.67 -14.84
N ILE A 203 16.77 -9.91 -13.76
CA ILE A 203 15.83 -8.87 -13.30
C ILE A 203 15.59 -7.78 -14.34
N GLU A 204 16.60 -7.37 -15.09
CA GLU A 204 16.47 -6.36 -16.14
C GLU A 204 15.69 -6.90 -17.34
N GLU A 205 15.86 -8.17 -17.68
CA GLU A 205 15.09 -8.83 -18.73
C GLU A 205 13.61 -8.94 -18.32
N LEU A 206 13.33 -9.27 -17.04
CA LEU A 206 11.98 -9.28 -16.50
C LEU A 206 11.34 -7.88 -16.54
N ARG A 207 12.10 -6.83 -16.16
CA ARG A 207 11.63 -5.44 -16.27
C ARG A 207 11.28 -5.06 -17.71
N HIS A 208 12.17 -5.41 -18.64
CA HIS A 208 11.93 -5.16 -20.07
C HIS A 208 10.70 -5.94 -20.59
N HIS A 209 10.51 -7.17 -20.14
CA HIS A 209 9.32 -7.95 -20.48
C HIS A 209 8.03 -7.30 -19.94
N ILE A 210 8.01 -6.86 -18.68
CA ILE A 210 6.86 -6.14 -18.10
C ILE A 210 6.53 -4.90 -18.93
N HIS A 211 7.55 -4.11 -19.30
CA HIS A 211 7.38 -2.96 -20.17
C HIS A 211 6.76 -3.37 -21.52
N SER A 212 7.38 -4.27 -22.26
CA SER A 212 6.95 -4.66 -23.62
C SER A 212 5.58 -5.35 -23.64
N TYR A 213 5.21 -6.05 -22.55
CA TYR A 213 3.95 -6.77 -22.44
C TYR A 213 2.76 -5.88 -22.06
N LEU A 214 2.97 -4.90 -21.17
CA LEU A 214 1.91 -4.09 -20.60
C LEU A 214 1.76 -2.71 -21.25
N THR A 215 2.71 -2.27 -22.11
CA THR A 215 2.67 -0.94 -22.71
C THR A 215 2.79 -0.97 -24.21
N ASN A 216 2.24 0.06 -24.88
CA ASN A 216 2.24 0.16 -26.33
C ASN A 216 3.10 1.33 -26.83
N ASP A 217 3.46 2.25 -25.95
CA ASP A 217 4.17 3.49 -26.25
C ASP A 217 5.14 3.85 -25.13
N THR A 218 6.05 4.77 -25.39
CA THR A 218 7.03 5.25 -24.41
C THR A 218 7.06 6.77 -24.39
N LEU A 219 6.97 7.33 -23.19
CA LEU A 219 7.12 8.74 -22.89
C LEU A 219 8.39 8.91 -22.04
N VAL A 220 9.26 9.82 -22.40
CA VAL A 220 10.43 10.18 -21.60
C VAL A 220 10.15 11.51 -20.89
N LEU A 221 10.27 11.53 -19.56
CA LEU A 221 10.16 12.77 -18.78
C LEU A 221 11.35 13.68 -19.09
N ASN A 222 11.12 14.98 -18.99
CA ASN A 222 12.15 15.99 -19.22
C ASN A 222 12.56 16.69 -17.90
N GLU A 223 13.58 17.54 -17.95
CA GLU A 223 14.10 18.25 -16.77
C GLU A 223 13.07 19.18 -16.10
N THR A 224 12.07 19.65 -16.82
CA THR A 224 10.96 20.43 -16.23
C THR A 224 10.05 19.54 -15.41
N ASP A 225 9.75 18.34 -15.90
CA ASP A 225 8.98 17.33 -15.19
C ASP A 225 9.73 16.93 -13.89
N ILE A 226 11.03 16.69 -14.00
CA ILE A 226 11.86 16.31 -12.85
C ILE A 226 11.86 17.39 -11.78
N ARG A 227 11.96 18.67 -12.15
CA ARG A 227 11.89 19.76 -11.16
C ARG A 227 10.56 19.78 -10.43
N ALA A 228 9.45 19.61 -11.13
CA ALA A 228 8.12 19.55 -10.51
C ALA A 228 7.98 18.31 -9.61
N ILE A 229 8.53 17.16 -10.01
CA ILE A 229 8.58 15.94 -9.18
C ILE A 229 9.36 16.20 -7.88
N ARG A 230 10.51 16.90 -7.94
CA ARG A 230 11.29 17.26 -6.74
C ARG A 230 10.54 18.16 -5.75
N GLU A 231 9.66 19.03 -6.23
CA GLU A 231 8.81 19.86 -5.37
C GLU A 231 7.79 18.99 -4.61
N ILE A 232 7.20 18.01 -5.28
CA ILE A 232 6.29 17.04 -4.65
C ILE A 232 7.06 16.12 -3.70
N GLU A 233 8.23 15.64 -4.11
CA GLU A 233 9.10 14.78 -3.29
C GLU A 233 9.39 15.40 -1.92
N ALA A 234 9.62 16.71 -1.85
CA ALA A 234 9.89 17.42 -0.60
C ALA A 234 8.79 17.19 0.44
N THR A 235 7.53 16.97 0.03
CA THR A 235 6.40 16.72 0.94
C THR A 235 6.50 15.37 1.66
N TYR A 236 7.25 14.41 1.12
CA TYR A 236 7.47 13.10 1.73
C TYR A 236 8.48 13.12 2.87
N TYR A 237 9.27 14.19 2.99
CA TYR A 237 10.23 14.39 4.08
C TYR A 237 9.66 15.19 5.26
N ASP A 238 8.38 15.57 5.21
CA ASP A 238 7.71 16.20 6.34
C ASP A 238 7.71 15.27 7.56
N GLU A 239 8.23 15.76 8.70
CA GLU A 239 8.38 14.95 9.91
C GLU A 239 7.04 14.45 10.46
N GLN A 240 5.96 15.24 10.35
CA GLN A 240 4.65 14.85 10.86
C GLN A 240 4.07 13.74 9.97
N PHE A 241 4.27 13.85 8.66
CA PHE A 241 3.89 12.79 7.72
C PHE A 241 4.68 11.50 7.98
N LEU A 242 6.00 11.56 8.13
CA LEU A 242 6.85 10.39 8.38
C LEU A 242 6.50 9.70 9.71
N ARG A 243 6.32 10.47 10.79
CA ARG A 243 5.92 9.92 12.09
C ARG A 243 4.53 9.30 12.05
N GLY A 244 3.65 9.84 11.22
CA GLY A 244 2.23 9.49 11.21
C GLY A 244 1.51 9.97 12.47
N LYS A 245 0.23 9.63 12.60
CA LYS A 245 -0.55 9.96 13.80
C LYS A 245 -0.07 9.05 14.94
N SER A 246 0.80 9.59 15.80
CA SER A 246 1.30 8.86 16.97
C SER A 246 0.16 8.54 17.93
N THR A 247 0.16 7.33 18.43
CA THR A 247 -0.86 6.78 19.32
C THR A 247 -0.52 7.03 20.79
N CYS A 248 0.07 8.17 21.13
CA CYS A 248 0.82 8.40 22.35
C CYS A 248 0.05 8.66 23.66
N HIS A 249 -1.23 8.33 23.81
CA HIS A 249 -1.83 8.29 25.12
C HIS A 249 -2.23 6.85 25.47
N THR A 250 -1.42 6.21 26.30
CA THR A 250 -1.58 4.81 26.74
C THR A 250 -2.87 4.53 27.53
N SER A 251 -3.59 5.56 27.96
CA SER A 251 -4.83 5.47 28.71
C SER A 251 -6.10 5.76 27.89
N ALA A 252 -6.00 6.12 26.62
CA ALA A 252 -7.17 6.39 25.80
C ALA A 252 -7.92 5.09 25.44
N PRO A 253 -9.26 5.05 25.49
CA PRO A 253 -10.03 3.90 25.03
C PRO A 253 -9.64 3.51 23.61
N MET A 254 -9.37 2.22 23.42
CA MET A 254 -8.88 1.69 22.15
C MET A 254 -9.50 0.33 21.87
N CYS A 255 -9.88 0.11 20.60
CA CYS A 255 -10.21 -1.21 20.12
C CYS A 255 -9.45 -1.52 18.82
N GLN A 256 -9.13 -2.80 18.64
CA GLN A 256 -8.41 -3.31 17.47
C GLN A 256 -8.97 -4.65 17.04
N ALA A 257 -9.12 -4.82 15.74
CA ALA A 257 -9.39 -6.13 15.15
C ALA A 257 -8.80 -6.25 13.75
N ARG A 258 -8.47 -7.49 13.39
CA ARG A 258 -8.29 -7.86 11.99
C ARG A 258 -9.64 -8.24 11.41
N ILE A 259 -10.05 -7.52 10.35
CA ILE A 259 -11.32 -7.70 9.66
C ILE A 259 -11.05 -8.30 8.29
N GLU A 260 -11.72 -9.39 7.97
CA GLU A 260 -11.57 -10.07 6.69
C GLU A 260 -11.96 -9.14 5.52
N GLY A 261 -11.17 -9.14 4.46
CA GLY A 261 -11.34 -8.25 3.30
C GLY A 261 -10.91 -6.79 3.53
N CYS A 262 -10.83 -6.33 4.79
CA CYS A 262 -10.45 -4.96 5.17
C CYS A 262 -8.95 -4.87 5.53
N GLY A 263 -8.53 -5.62 6.55
CA GLY A 263 -7.21 -5.52 7.15
C GLY A 263 -7.31 -5.37 8.67
N THR A 264 -6.23 -4.94 9.31
CA THR A 264 -6.22 -4.54 10.72
C THR A 264 -6.73 -3.11 10.81
N LEU A 265 -7.70 -2.87 11.69
CA LEU A 265 -8.23 -1.55 12.02
C LEU A 265 -8.12 -1.34 13.51
N THR A 266 -7.48 -0.24 13.89
CA THR A 266 -7.37 0.24 15.27
C THR A 266 -8.07 1.59 15.37
N LEU A 267 -8.97 1.72 16.34
CA LEU A 267 -9.63 2.97 16.69
C LEU A 267 -9.22 3.38 18.11
N ARG A 268 -8.80 4.63 18.27
CA ARG A 268 -8.53 5.26 19.57
C ARG A 268 -9.41 6.49 19.73
N PHE A 269 -9.89 6.72 20.96
CA PHE A 269 -10.83 7.77 21.27
C PHE A 269 -10.24 8.72 22.30
N GLU A 270 -10.04 9.98 21.93
CA GLU A 270 -9.82 11.03 22.91
C GLU A 270 -11.18 11.51 23.43
N LEU A 271 -11.36 11.52 24.75
CA LEU A 271 -12.62 11.87 25.39
C LEU A 271 -12.48 13.17 26.18
N GLU A 272 -13.55 13.96 26.20
CA GLU A 272 -13.70 15.16 27.03
C GLU A 272 -15.13 15.18 27.62
N GLY A 273 -15.24 15.16 28.96
CA GLY A 273 -16.54 15.19 29.63
C GLY A 273 -17.48 14.03 29.26
N GLY A 274 -16.98 12.86 28.91
CA GLY A 274 -17.76 11.69 28.51
C GLY A 274 -18.22 11.71 27.04
N THR A 275 -17.79 12.70 26.25
CA THR A 275 -18.02 12.80 24.81
C THR A 275 -16.72 12.58 24.03
N ILE A 276 -16.84 12.19 22.77
CA ILE A 276 -15.70 11.99 21.88
C ILE A 276 -15.20 13.34 21.39
N LYS A 277 -13.93 13.66 21.68
CA LYS A 277 -13.22 14.84 21.17
C LYS A 277 -12.52 14.56 19.87
N GLN A 278 -11.94 13.36 19.72
CA GLN A 278 -11.22 12.94 18.51
C GLN A 278 -11.26 11.43 18.36
N VAL A 279 -11.31 10.96 17.10
CA VAL A 279 -11.10 9.56 16.73
C VAL A 279 -9.86 9.45 15.88
N MET A 280 -8.93 8.59 16.28
CA MET A 280 -7.71 8.28 15.53
C MET A 280 -7.81 6.87 14.95
N LEU A 281 -7.51 6.75 13.66
CA LEU A 281 -7.54 5.50 12.92
C LEU A 281 -6.11 5.09 12.55
N ASN A 282 -5.74 3.84 12.87
CA ASN A 282 -4.48 3.22 12.45
C ASN A 282 -4.72 1.83 11.90
N GLY A 283 -3.80 1.32 11.08
CA GLY A 283 -3.85 -0.04 10.56
C GLY A 283 -3.33 -0.23 9.15
N ASP A 284 -3.63 -1.40 8.58
CA ASP A 284 -3.21 -1.77 7.21
C ASP A 284 -4.40 -1.85 6.22
N TYR A 285 -5.41 -1.04 6.47
CA TYR A 285 -6.58 -0.91 5.60
C TYR A 285 -6.31 -0.02 4.37
N PHE A 286 -7.19 -0.12 3.37
CA PHE A 286 -7.21 0.76 2.21
C PHE A 286 -8.36 1.76 2.31
N GLU A 287 -8.07 3.04 2.10
CA GLU A 287 -9.08 4.09 2.01
C GLU A 287 -9.71 4.13 0.62
N LEU A 288 -11.02 4.36 0.60
CA LEU A 288 -11.81 4.72 -0.58
C LEU A 288 -12.18 6.20 -0.57
N ASP A 289 -12.11 6.83 0.62
CA ASP A 289 -12.36 8.24 0.89
C ASP A 289 -11.59 8.62 2.16
N ASP A 290 -11.56 9.89 2.59
CA ASP A 290 -10.90 10.31 3.83
C ASP A 290 -11.61 9.73 5.05
N ALA A 291 -11.23 8.49 5.41
CA ALA A 291 -11.80 7.79 6.55
C ALA A 291 -11.60 8.55 7.86
N SER A 292 -10.45 9.19 8.04
CA SER A 292 -10.18 9.97 9.26
C SER A 292 -11.12 11.15 9.41
N ALA A 293 -11.35 11.92 8.35
CA ALA A 293 -12.28 13.04 8.34
C ALA A 293 -13.72 12.56 8.56
N LEU A 294 -14.16 11.51 7.86
CA LEU A 294 -15.52 10.98 7.96
C LEU A 294 -15.83 10.42 9.36
N PHE A 295 -14.91 9.62 9.95
CA PHE A 295 -15.10 9.12 11.31
C PHE A 295 -15.17 10.24 12.34
N ASN A 296 -14.33 11.28 12.21
CA ASN A 296 -14.39 12.42 13.11
C ASN A 296 -15.67 13.24 12.90
N THR A 297 -16.10 13.50 11.66
CA THR A 297 -17.35 14.20 11.36
C THR A 297 -18.57 13.48 11.99
N VAL A 298 -18.57 12.15 11.99
CA VAL A 298 -19.69 11.35 12.50
C VAL A 298 -19.66 11.21 14.02
N LEU A 299 -18.48 11.08 14.64
CA LEU A 299 -18.35 10.63 16.02
C LEU A 299 -17.93 11.73 17.01
N VAL A 300 -17.33 12.83 16.57
CA VAL A 300 -16.94 13.94 17.48
C VAL A 300 -18.20 14.60 18.06
N GLY A 301 -18.20 14.83 19.36
CA GLY A 301 -19.34 15.33 20.12
C GLY A 301 -20.38 14.27 20.52
N CYS A 302 -20.22 13.02 20.03
CA CYS A 302 -21.08 11.92 20.38
C CYS A 302 -20.78 11.44 21.83
N PRO A 303 -21.79 11.10 22.64
CA PRO A 303 -21.57 10.42 23.92
C PRO A 303 -20.82 9.11 23.72
N PHE A 304 -19.80 8.86 24.54
CA PHE A 304 -19.02 7.62 24.48
C PHE A 304 -19.79 6.47 25.13
N THR A 305 -20.84 6.00 24.47
CA THR A 305 -21.66 4.85 24.87
C THR A 305 -21.88 3.90 23.70
N LYS A 306 -22.10 2.62 24.00
CA LYS A 306 -22.32 1.58 22.98
C LYS A 306 -23.49 1.94 22.05
N GLU A 307 -24.60 2.42 22.62
CA GLU A 307 -25.85 2.75 21.91
C GLU A 307 -25.65 3.97 20.99
N ALA A 308 -24.97 5.02 21.48
CA ALA A 308 -24.71 6.23 20.70
C ALA A 308 -23.76 5.92 19.52
N LEU A 309 -22.65 5.22 19.75
CA LEU A 309 -21.72 4.82 18.70
C LEU A 309 -22.41 3.99 17.61
N ARG A 310 -23.17 2.96 18.02
CA ARG A 310 -23.89 2.10 17.08
C ARG A 310 -24.89 2.88 16.22
N ARG A 311 -25.66 3.78 16.84
CA ARG A 311 -26.63 4.63 16.14
C ARG A 311 -25.94 5.51 15.10
N HIS A 312 -24.92 6.29 15.48
CA HIS A 312 -24.22 7.21 14.59
C HIS A 312 -23.54 6.48 13.41
N ILE A 313 -22.94 5.33 13.66
CA ILE A 313 -22.33 4.52 12.60
C ILE A 313 -23.37 3.98 11.61
N THR A 314 -24.52 3.55 12.10
CA THR A 314 -25.58 3.01 11.24
C THR A 314 -26.24 4.09 10.41
N GLU A 315 -26.49 5.28 11.01
CA GLU A 315 -27.14 6.41 10.34
C GLU A 315 -26.23 7.09 9.30
N HIS A 316 -24.93 7.25 9.60
CA HIS A 316 -24.00 8.05 8.78
C HIS A 316 -22.97 7.24 7.99
N THR A 317 -22.93 5.93 8.19
CA THR A 317 -22.17 4.95 7.39
C THR A 317 -20.66 5.25 7.14
N PRO A 318 -19.85 5.73 8.15
CA PRO A 318 -18.46 6.12 7.92
C PRO A 318 -17.56 4.95 7.45
N TYR A 319 -17.98 3.71 7.71
CA TYR A 319 -17.28 2.50 7.29
C TYR A 319 -17.13 2.39 5.76
N ARG A 320 -17.96 3.10 4.98
CA ARG A 320 -17.86 3.09 3.49
C ARG A 320 -16.57 3.73 2.99
N ALA A 321 -15.92 4.55 3.80
CA ALA A 321 -14.62 5.12 3.46
C ALA A 321 -13.46 4.11 3.47
N ILE A 322 -13.68 2.91 4.00
CA ILE A 322 -12.66 1.87 4.13
C ILE A 322 -13.08 0.64 3.34
N ARG A 323 -12.22 0.20 2.42
CA ARG A 323 -12.46 -0.98 1.59
C ARG A 323 -12.64 -2.23 2.46
N GLY A 324 -13.72 -2.98 2.20
CA GLY A 324 -14.02 -4.24 2.90
C GLY A 324 -14.54 -4.09 4.32
N LEU A 325 -14.73 -2.86 4.83
CA LEU A 325 -15.38 -2.61 6.11
C LEU A 325 -16.89 -2.51 5.92
N ASN A 326 -17.66 -3.09 6.84
CA ASN A 326 -19.12 -2.99 6.88
C ASN A 326 -19.63 -2.64 8.28
N ALA A 327 -20.91 -2.28 8.39
CA ALA A 327 -21.52 -1.85 9.64
C ALA A 327 -21.37 -2.88 10.77
N ASN A 328 -21.61 -4.16 10.47
CA ASN A 328 -21.57 -5.22 11.48
C ASN A 328 -20.14 -5.41 12.04
N ALA A 329 -19.14 -5.46 11.15
CA ALA A 329 -17.74 -5.60 11.56
C ALA A 329 -17.28 -4.41 12.40
N LEU A 330 -17.66 -3.17 12.02
CA LEU A 330 -17.33 -1.98 12.78
C LEU A 330 -18.03 -1.95 14.13
N CYS A 331 -19.33 -2.29 14.20
CA CYS A 331 -20.05 -2.37 15.47
C CYS A 331 -19.43 -3.43 16.40
N SER A 332 -19.11 -4.61 15.90
CA SER A 332 -18.46 -5.66 16.68
C SER A 332 -17.08 -5.25 17.18
N LEU A 333 -16.33 -4.46 16.38
CA LEU A 333 -15.05 -3.91 16.82
C LEU A 333 -15.23 -2.94 18.00
N LEU A 334 -16.22 -2.04 17.92
CA LEU A 334 -16.49 -1.04 18.94
C LEU A 334 -17.08 -1.62 20.24
N GLU A 335 -17.79 -2.73 20.17
CA GLU A 335 -18.32 -3.41 21.35
C GLU A 335 -17.23 -3.80 22.34
N LYS A 336 -16.02 -4.13 21.84
CA LYS A 336 -14.84 -4.43 22.67
C LYS A 336 -14.39 -3.30 23.60
N LEU A 337 -14.85 -2.06 23.36
CA LEU A 337 -14.56 -0.91 24.23
C LEU A 337 -15.34 -0.95 25.55
N PHE A 338 -16.41 -1.77 25.62
CA PHE A 338 -17.36 -1.81 26.73
C PHE A 338 -17.39 -3.20 27.42
N GLU A 339 -16.52 -4.12 26.98
CA GLU A 339 -16.25 -5.40 27.64
C GLU A 339 -15.17 -5.23 28.72
#